data_59ff6bd1cf0bd5025b9ec778db10c301
#
_entry.id   59ff6bd1cf0bd5025b9ec778db10c301
#
_cell.length_a   1.000
_cell.length_b   1.000
_cell.length_c   1.000
_cell.angle_alpha   90.00
_cell.angle_beta   90.00
_cell.angle_gamma   90.00
#
_symmetry.space_group_name_H-M   'P 1'
#
loop_
_entity.id
_entity.type
_entity.pdbx_description
1 polymer ?
#
loop_
_entity_poly.entity_id
_entity_poly.type
_entity_poly.pdbx_seq_one_letter_code
_entity_poly.pdbx_strand_id
1 'polypeptide(L)'
;MNQRSEIIAIAAKEIGYKEYQGNNNKYGVWYGMNNQPWCAMFVSWCADQVGALGNNNKSGIIPRTAWVPDYLTYYSSKGLYKAKGSYTPKCGDIIIYGSNSHVGLVESCANGKVITIEGNTSANGNSSNGDGVYRRARSLTDSWIKGYCVPEYEEEQMEIKTVGVKNLDNGKIIEVEAINVAGSNYIKLRDVEKLFPVIIDWDGKNPTIGLNYKQ
;
A
#
# COMPACT_ATOMS: atom_id res chain seq x y z
N MET A 1 4.90 -8.19 4.86
CA MET A 1 3.96 -7.31 4.09
C MET A 1 4.79 -6.09 3.69
N ASN A 2 4.82 -5.67 2.43
CA ASN A 2 5.66 -4.52 2.06
C ASN A 2 5.03 -3.20 2.54
N GLN A 3 5.85 -2.16 2.75
CA GLN A 3 5.40 -0.85 3.26
C GLN A 3 4.20 -0.27 2.50
N ARG A 4 4.11 -0.53 1.18
CA ARG A 4 3.01 -0.07 0.31
C ARG A 4 1.65 -0.65 0.73
N SER A 5 1.57 -1.92 1.08
CA SER A 5 0.34 -2.55 1.56
C SER A 5 0.10 -2.28 3.05
N GLU A 6 1.16 -2.11 3.82
CA GLU A 6 1.08 -1.81 5.25
C GLU A 6 0.48 -0.44 5.52
N ILE A 7 0.89 0.60 4.79
CA ILE A 7 0.32 1.95 4.97
C ILE A 7 -1.19 1.96 4.71
N ILE A 8 -1.68 1.18 3.75
CA ILE A 8 -3.11 1.04 3.48
C ILE A 8 -3.80 0.24 4.58
N ALA A 9 -3.18 -0.81 5.11
CA ALA A 9 -3.72 -1.55 6.24
C ALA A 9 -3.84 -0.68 7.51
N ILE A 10 -2.88 0.22 7.75
CA ILE A 10 -2.92 1.22 8.82
C ILE A 10 -4.06 2.21 8.56
N ALA A 11 -4.12 2.82 7.37
CA ALA A 11 -5.18 3.77 7.02
C ALA A 11 -6.58 3.15 7.14
N ALA A 12 -6.74 1.88 6.75
CA ALA A 12 -8.01 1.16 6.81
C ALA A 12 -8.53 0.94 8.24
N LYS A 13 -7.63 0.78 9.22
CA LYS A 13 -8.01 0.68 10.64
C LYS A 13 -8.57 1.98 11.20
N GLU A 14 -8.27 3.09 10.56
CA GLU A 14 -8.72 4.42 10.96
C GLU A 14 -10.10 4.79 10.39
N ILE A 15 -10.66 4.02 9.46
CA ILE A 15 -11.98 4.28 8.87
C ILE A 15 -13.04 4.30 9.95
N GLY A 16 -13.83 5.37 9.96
CA GLY A 16 -14.84 5.63 10.98
C GLY A 16 -14.36 6.55 12.13
N TYR A 17 -13.06 6.87 12.18
CA TYR A 17 -12.59 7.92 13.10
C TYR A 17 -13.28 9.23 12.80
N LYS A 18 -13.70 9.93 13.86
CA LYS A 18 -14.32 11.25 13.82
C LYS A 18 -13.50 12.25 14.62
N GLU A 19 -13.34 13.45 14.08
CA GLU A 19 -12.80 14.56 14.84
C GLU A 19 -13.81 15.12 15.85
N TYR A 20 -13.31 15.87 16.81
CA TYR A 20 -14.13 16.74 17.64
C TYR A 20 -14.34 18.09 16.93
N GLN A 21 -15.17 18.96 17.50
CA GLN A 21 -15.44 20.28 16.96
C GLN A 21 -14.17 21.05 16.62
N GLY A 22 -14.17 21.75 15.45
CA GLY A 22 -13.10 22.67 15.07
C GLY A 22 -11.80 21.98 14.66
N ASN A 23 -11.89 20.88 13.92
CA ASN A 23 -10.72 20.11 13.48
C ASN A 23 -9.85 19.59 14.65
N ASN A 24 -10.42 19.40 15.83
CA ASN A 24 -9.69 18.83 16.95
C ASN A 24 -9.60 17.31 16.77
N ASN A 25 -8.40 16.81 16.45
CA ASN A 25 -8.19 15.43 16.05
C ASN A 25 -6.81 14.90 16.48
N LYS A 26 -6.68 13.56 16.57
CA LYS A 26 -5.44 12.91 17.02
C LYS A 26 -4.25 13.12 16.07
N TYR A 27 -4.48 13.26 14.76
CA TYR A 27 -3.41 13.43 13.77
C TYR A 27 -2.81 14.84 13.86
N GLY A 28 -3.66 15.86 14.10
CA GLY A 28 -3.22 17.23 14.37
C GLY A 28 -2.46 17.34 15.69
N VAL A 29 -2.93 16.66 16.76
CA VAL A 29 -2.21 16.56 18.03
C VAL A 29 -0.85 15.91 17.84
N TRP A 30 -0.78 14.74 17.16
CA TRP A 30 0.47 14.05 16.87
C TRP A 30 1.43 14.90 16.03
N TYR A 31 0.91 15.63 15.04
CA TYR A 31 1.73 16.49 14.17
C TYR A 31 2.27 17.73 14.90
N GLY A 32 1.58 18.19 15.92
CA GLY A 32 1.85 19.44 16.65
C GLY A 32 1.09 20.66 16.09
N MET A 33 0.05 20.44 15.26
CA MET A 33 -0.80 21.48 14.65
C MET A 33 -2.27 21.07 14.73
N ASN A 34 -2.81 20.99 15.93
CA ASN A 34 -4.23 20.69 16.12
C ASN A 34 -5.15 21.84 15.67
N ASN A 35 -6.42 21.55 15.46
CA ASN A 35 -7.45 22.50 15.03
C ASN A 35 -7.21 23.12 13.63
N GLN A 36 -6.52 22.41 12.78
CA GLN A 36 -6.27 22.77 11.38
C GLN A 36 -6.80 21.67 10.44
N PRO A 37 -7.03 21.93 9.14
CA PRO A 37 -7.31 20.89 8.16
C PRO A 37 -6.22 19.82 8.19
N TRP A 38 -6.60 18.55 8.34
CA TRP A 38 -5.66 17.48 8.71
C TRP A 38 -5.51 16.35 7.69
N CYS A 39 -5.97 16.53 6.45
CA CYS A 39 -5.83 15.48 5.42
C CYS A 39 -4.36 15.11 5.14
N ALA A 40 -3.46 16.11 5.06
CA ALA A 40 -2.03 15.88 4.88
C ALA A 40 -1.37 15.31 6.16
N MET A 41 -1.82 15.71 7.34
CA MET A 41 -1.35 15.16 8.60
C MET A 41 -1.74 13.69 8.77
N PHE A 42 -2.93 13.29 8.30
CA PHE A 42 -3.36 11.90 8.26
C PHE A 42 -2.44 11.02 7.41
N VAL A 43 -2.10 11.47 6.19
CA VAL A 43 -1.16 10.75 5.31
C VAL A 43 0.23 10.67 5.95
N SER A 44 0.72 11.78 6.54
CA SER A 44 1.99 11.81 7.28
C SER A 44 1.97 10.84 8.46
N TRP A 45 0.87 10.80 9.24
CA TRP A 45 0.72 9.87 10.35
C TRP A 45 0.73 8.41 9.89
N CYS A 46 0.02 8.06 8.83
CA CYS A 46 0.04 6.71 8.27
C CYS A 46 1.46 6.31 7.82
N ALA A 47 2.21 7.26 7.22
CA ALA A 47 3.60 7.03 6.81
C ALA A 47 4.54 6.79 8.00
N ASP A 48 4.33 7.48 9.11
CA ASP A 48 5.08 7.29 10.36
C ASP A 48 4.92 5.86 10.90
N GLN A 49 3.69 5.35 10.89
CA GLN A 49 3.37 4.02 11.41
C GLN A 49 4.06 2.87 10.66
N VAL A 50 4.56 3.12 9.46
CA VAL A 50 5.24 2.12 8.60
C VAL A 50 6.71 2.47 8.32
N GLY A 51 7.26 3.46 9.03
CA GLY A 51 8.66 3.88 8.88
C GLY A 51 8.98 4.56 7.52
N ALA A 52 7.95 5.04 6.79
CA ALA A 52 8.10 5.69 5.50
C ALA A 52 8.19 7.22 5.60
N LEU A 53 7.94 7.79 6.79
CA LEU A 53 7.89 9.23 7.00
C LEU A 53 9.28 9.87 7.02
N GLY A 54 9.44 10.97 6.29
CA GLY A 54 10.63 11.82 6.39
C GLY A 54 10.61 12.75 7.60
N ASN A 55 11.78 13.37 7.88
CA ASN A 55 11.91 14.29 9.01
C ASN A 55 11.29 15.68 8.74
N ASN A 56 11.06 16.02 7.47
CA ASN A 56 10.49 17.29 7.03
C ASN A 56 9.82 17.11 5.65
N ASN A 57 9.31 18.21 5.08
CA ASN A 57 8.60 18.22 3.80
C ASN A 57 9.52 18.02 2.55
N LYS A 58 10.80 17.69 2.72
CA LYS A 58 11.79 17.49 1.64
C LYS A 58 12.54 16.17 1.75
N SER A 59 12.15 15.27 2.63
CA SER A 59 12.85 14.01 2.88
C SER A 59 11.90 12.83 3.10
N GLY A 60 12.46 11.62 3.09
CA GLY A 60 11.76 10.36 3.30
C GLY A 60 11.16 9.76 2.04
N ILE A 61 10.50 8.65 2.20
CA ILE A 61 9.66 8.03 1.16
C ILE A 61 8.41 8.88 0.99
N ILE A 62 7.80 9.29 2.11
CA ILE A 62 6.69 10.23 2.20
C ILE A 62 7.15 11.43 3.03
N PRO A 63 7.09 12.66 2.50
CA PRO A 63 7.52 13.84 3.25
C PRO A 63 6.57 14.14 4.42
N ARG A 64 7.13 14.57 5.57
CA ARG A 64 6.37 15.04 6.72
C ARG A 64 5.82 16.42 6.47
N THR A 65 4.55 16.53 6.17
CA THR A 65 3.90 17.81 5.89
C THR A 65 2.46 17.85 6.39
N ALA A 66 2.01 19.06 6.73
CA ALA A 66 0.61 19.40 7.00
C ALA A 66 -0.06 20.08 5.78
N TRP A 67 0.68 20.27 4.68
CA TRP A 67 0.23 21.08 3.55
C TRP A 67 0.30 20.31 2.22
N VAL A 68 -0.84 20.17 1.56
CA VAL A 68 -0.97 19.36 0.33
C VAL A 68 -0.02 19.77 -0.79
N PRO A 69 0.22 21.06 -1.08
CA PRO A 69 1.18 21.47 -2.12
C PRO A 69 2.60 20.95 -1.93
N ASP A 70 3.02 20.65 -0.70
CA ASP A 70 4.35 20.11 -0.44
C ASP A 70 4.51 18.71 -1.07
N TYR A 71 3.48 17.86 -1.03
CA TYR A 71 3.51 16.58 -1.74
C TYR A 71 3.76 16.77 -3.23
N LEU A 72 3.01 17.69 -3.87
CA LEU A 72 3.19 17.97 -5.29
C LEU A 72 4.61 18.44 -5.60
N THR A 73 5.13 19.40 -4.82
CA THR A 73 6.48 19.94 -4.99
C THR A 73 7.54 18.86 -4.82
N TYR A 74 7.44 18.06 -3.76
CA TYR A 74 8.38 17.01 -3.44
C TYR A 74 8.43 15.93 -4.53
N TYR A 75 7.28 15.40 -4.93
CA TYR A 75 7.23 14.31 -5.93
C TYR A 75 7.49 14.85 -7.36
N SER A 76 7.13 16.09 -7.67
CA SER A 76 7.48 16.70 -8.96
C SER A 76 8.98 16.88 -9.12
N SER A 77 9.69 17.31 -8.08
CA SER A 77 11.15 17.47 -8.10
C SER A 77 11.91 16.17 -8.32
N LYS A 78 11.27 15.03 -8.02
CA LYS A 78 11.81 13.68 -8.23
C LYS A 78 11.31 12.99 -9.52
N GLY A 79 10.42 13.62 -10.29
CA GLY A 79 9.78 12.98 -11.46
C GLY A 79 8.73 11.91 -11.08
N LEU A 80 8.33 11.86 -9.83
CA LEU A 80 7.42 10.87 -9.24
C LEU A 80 5.97 11.37 -9.12
N TYR A 81 5.67 12.58 -9.58
CA TYR A 81 4.30 13.05 -9.77
C TYR A 81 3.78 12.64 -11.15
N LYS A 82 2.57 12.09 -11.20
CA LYS A 82 1.87 11.65 -12.41
C LYS A 82 0.53 12.38 -12.52
N ALA A 83 0.36 13.15 -13.60
CA ALA A 83 -0.89 13.83 -13.85
C ALA A 83 -2.06 12.84 -14.08
N LYS A 84 -3.28 13.28 -13.79
CA LYS A 84 -4.48 12.48 -14.13
C LYS A 84 -4.47 12.07 -15.60
N GLY A 85 -4.81 10.80 -15.87
CA GLY A 85 -4.86 10.24 -17.23
C GLY A 85 -3.52 9.76 -17.80
N SER A 86 -2.38 10.11 -17.19
CA SER A 86 -1.06 9.64 -17.63
C SER A 86 -0.57 8.40 -16.86
N TYR A 87 -1.32 7.94 -15.87
CA TYR A 87 -0.90 6.89 -14.96
C TYR A 87 -2.11 6.14 -14.38
N THR A 88 -1.98 4.84 -14.20
CA THR A 88 -2.94 4.03 -13.43
C THR A 88 -2.45 3.89 -12.00
N PRO A 89 -3.13 4.48 -11.00
CA PRO A 89 -2.66 4.48 -9.62
C PRO A 89 -2.63 3.08 -9.02
N LYS A 90 -1.68 2.87 -8.13
CA LYS A 90 -1.47 1.61 -7.41
C LYS A 90 -1.74 1.78 -5.93
N CYS A 91 -1.96 0.66 -5.24
CA CYS A 91 -2.04 0.62 -3.78
C CYS A 91 -0.87 1.37 -3.13
N GLY A 92 -1.13 2.22 -2.15
CA GLY A 92 -0.12 3.02 -1.45
C GLY A 92 0.28 4.33 -2.14
N ASP A 93 -0.17 4.60 -3.37
CA ASP A 93 0.06 5.91 -3.99
C ASP A 93 -0.73 7.00 -3.24
N ILE A 94 -0.25 8.23 -3.34
CA ILE A 94 -0.91 9.41 -2.77
C ILE A 94 -1.69 10.11 -3.88
N ILE A 95 -2.98 10.32 -3.68
CA ILE A 95 -3.83 11.02 -4.65
C ILE A 95 -4.00 12.49 -4.23
N ILE A 96 -3.88 13.40 -5.20
CA ILE A 96 -4.04 14.86 -5.01
C ILE A 96 -5.32 15.30 -5.70
N TYR A 97 -6.10 16.13 -5.02
CA TYR A 97 -7.37 16.63 -5.49
C TYR A 97 -7.44 18.17 -5.60
N GLY A 98 -8.35 18.62 -6.45
CA GLY A 98 -8.69 20.03 -6.66
C GLY A 98 -7.46 20.87 -7.00
N SER A 99 -7.42 22.10 -6.49
CA SER A 99 -6.27 23.01 -6.63
C SER A 99 -5.18 22.73 -5.58
N ASN A 100 -4.84 21.45 -5.32
CA ASN A 100 -3.99 20.98 -4.22
C ASN A 100 -4.65 21.23 -2.85
N SER A 101 -5.97 21.07 -2.78
CA SER A 101 -6.74 21.36 -1.56
C SER A 101 -7.00 20.14 -0.71
N HIS A 102 -6.81 18.93 -1.25
CA HIS A 102 -7.05 17.68 -0.53
C HIS A 102 -6.13 16.55 -0.98
N VAL A 103 -5.92 15.57 -0.11
CA VAL A 103 -5.03 14.42 -0.32
C VAL A 103 -5.58 13.18 0.36
N GLY A 104 -5.30 12.02 -0.22
CA GLY A 104 -5.62 10.72 0.35
C GLY A 104 -4.64 9.65 -0.07
N LEU A 105 -4.84 8.44 0.42
CA LEU A 105 -4.08 7.23 0.06
C LEU A 105 -4.91 6.36 -0.88
N VAL A 106 -4.31 5.88 -1.96
CA VAL A 106 -4.95 4.95 -2.90
C VAL A 106 -4.95 3.55 -2.29
N GLU A 107 -6.13 2.99 -2.07
CA GLU A 107 -6.30 1.61 -1.61
C GLU A 107 -6.25 0.63 -2.78
N SER A 108 -6.95 0.94 -3.86
CA SER A 108 -6.96 0.10 -5.06
C SER A 108 -7.43 0.88 -6.30
N CYS A 109 -7.16 0.31 -7.48
CA CYS A 109 -7.65 0.84 -8.73
C CYS A 109 -8.05 -0.32 -9.65
N ALA A 110 -9.31 -0.37 -10.06
CA ALA A 110 -9.84 -1.37 -10.98
C ALA A 110 -11.10 -0.86 -11.69
N ASN A 111 -11.37 -1.39 -12.88
CA ASN A 111 -12.62 -1.13 -13.63
C ASN A 111 -12.94 0.36 -13.79
N GLY A 112 -11.94 1.20 -14.06
CA GLY A 112 -12.11 2.64 -14.25
C GLY A 112 -12.39 3.43 -12.97
N LYS A 113 -12.25 2.81 -11.79
CA LYS A 113 -12.46 3.44 -10.48
C LYS A 113 -11.20 3.35 -9.63
N VAL A 114 -10.96 4.39 -8.83
CA VAL A 114 -9.98 4.43 -7.76
C VAL A 114 -10.72 4.41 -6.42
N ILE A 115 -10.25 3.56 -5.52
CA ILE A 115 -10.69 3.50 -4.12
C ILE A 115 -9.61 4.14 -3.28
N THR A 116 -9.99 5.04 -2.39
CA THR A 116 -9.07 5.80 -1.54
C THR A 116 -9.49 5.77 -0.08
N ILE A 117 -8.54 6.00 0.82
CA ILE A 117 -8.80 6.27 2.25
C ILE A 117 -8.31 7.67 2.52
N GLU A 118 -9.21 8.52 3.02
CA GLU A 118 -8.99 9.96 3.15
C GLU A 118 -9.33 10.41 4.57
N GLY A 119 -8.42 11.17 5.18
CA GLY A 119 -8.67 11.90 6.42
C GLY A 119 -9.20 13.31 6.15
N ASN A 120 -9.86 13.92 7.12
CA ASN A 120 -10.47 15.26 7.00
C ASN A 120 -11.43 15.36 5.81
N THR A 121 -12.20 14.31 5.59
CA THR A 121 -13.18 14.23 4.51
C THR A 121 -14.57 13.88 5.07
N SER A 122 -15.60 13.87 4.22
CA SER A 122 -16.96 13.53 4.62
C SER A 122 -17.44 12.27 3.89
N ALA A 123 -18.48 11.63 4.44
CA ALA A 123 -19.08 10.45 3.84
C ALA A 123 -19.61 10.71 2.42
N ASN A 124 -20.10 11.92 2.14
CA ASN A 124 -20.70 12.32 0.88
C ASN A 124 -20.00 13.57 0.31
N GLY A 125 -19.98 13.64 -1.03
CA GLY A 125 -19.46 14.81 -1.75
C GLY A 125 -17.93 14.91 -1.82
N ASN A 126 -17.49 16.02 -2.43
CA ASN A 126 -16.08 16.42 -2.52
C ASN A 126 -15.80 17.40 -1.39
N SER A 127 -15.15 16.96 -0.34
CA SER A 127 -14.84 17.79 0.81
C SER A 127 -13.36 17.78 1.08
N SER A 128 -12.77 18.98 1.16
CA SER A 128 -11.40 19.22 1.63
C SER A 128 -11.35 19.56 3.12
N ASN A 129 -12.51 19.61 3.79
CA ASN A 129 -12.64 19.83 5.22
C ASN A 129 -13.89 19.09 5.70
N GLY A 130 -13.75 17.83 6.01
CA GLY A 130 -14.80 16.96 6.52
C GLY A 130 -14.50 16.51 7.95
N ASP A 131 -15.34 15.64 8.48
CA ASP A 131 -15.40 15.30 9.89
C ASP A 131 -14.69 14.00 10.28
N GLY A 132 -14.03 13.32 9.34
CA GLY A 132 -13.48 12.01 9.70
C GLY A 132 -12.59 11.34 8.65
N VAL A 133 -12.32 10.06 8.91
CA VAL A 133 -11.63 9.16 7.98
C VAL A 133 -12.63 8.26 7.27
N TYR A 134 -12.60 8.27 5.94
CA TYR A 134 -13.52 7.49 5.12
C TYR A 134 -12.86 6.81 3.94
N ARG A 135 -13.42 5.65 3.54
CA ARG A 135 -13.15 5.05 2.23
C ARG A 135 -14.01 5.75 1.18
N ARG A 136 -13.38 6.16 0.08
CA ARG A 136 -14.02 6.87 -1.02
C ARG A 136 -13.82 6.10 -2.33
N ALA A 137 -14.82 6.16 -3.22
CA ALA A 137 -14.73 5.60 -4.57
C ALA A 137 -14.98 6.70 -5.60
N ARG A 138 -14.10 6.82 -6.60
CA ARG A 138 -14.20 7.82 -7.66
C ARG A 138 -13.92 7.20 -9.03
N SER A 139 -14.54 7.77 -10.07
CA SER A 139 -14.09 7.48 -11.44
C SER A 139 -12.66 8.01 -11.64
N LEU A 140 -11.83 7.30 -12.39
CA LEU A 140 -10.51 7.83 -12.82
C LEU A 140 -10.64 9.09 -13.67
N THR A 141 -11.82 9.35 -14.26
CA THR A 141 -12.12 10.54 -15.05
C THR A 141 -12.65 11.71 -14.20
N ASP A 142 -12.89 11.52 -12.89
CA ASP A 142 -13.40 12.56 -12.00
C ASP A 142 -12.57 13.84 -12.13
N SER A 143 -13.24 14.96 -12.42
CA SER A 143 -12.57 16.25 -12.65
C SER A 143 -11.85 16.79 -11.43
N TRP A 144 -12.23 16.35 -10.23
CA TRP A 144 -11.58 16.74 -8.98
C TRP A 144 -10.22 16.10 -8.77
N ILE A 145 -9.94 14.94 -9.38
CA ILE A 145 -8.62 14.32 -9.34
C ILE A 145 -7.64 15.18 -10.15
N LYS A 146 -6.54 15.59 -9.51
CA LYS A 146 -5.44 16.30 -10.15
C LYS A 146 -4.35 15.36 -10.66
N GLY A 147 -3.97 14.39 -9.84
CA GLY A 147 -2.93 13.41 -10.15
C GLY A 147 -2.49 12.61 -8.94
N TYR A 148 -1.36 11.95 -9.09
CA TYR A 148 -0.86 10.97 -8.13
C TYR A 148 0.62 11.22 -7.84
N CYS A 149 1.00 11.14 -6.58
CA CYS A 149 2.38 11.03 -6.14
C CYS A 149 2.69 9.55 -5.92
N VAL A 150 3.82 9.08 -6.43
CA VAL A 150 4.22 7.67 -6.43
C VAL A 150 5.39 7.48 -5.47
N PRO A 151 5.15 7.12 -4.19
CA PRO A 151 6.22 6.87 -3.24
C PRO A 151 7.05 5.65 -3.63
N GLU A 152 8.37 5.75 -3.48
CA GLU A 152 9.32 4.67 -3.67
C GLU A 152 9.50 3.88 -2.36
N TYR A 153 8.49 3.08 -2.02
CA TYR A 153 8.53 2.24 -0.82
C TYR A 153 9.64 1.21 -0.90
N GLU A 154 10.16 0.86 0.25
CA GLU A 154 11.06 -0.29 0.36
C GLU A 154 10.30 -1.56 -0.04
N GLU A 155 10.82 -2.25 -1.05
CA GLU A 155 10.34 -3.56 -1.39
C GLU A 155 10.97 -4.57 -0.43
N GLU A 156 10.15 -5.45 0.12
CA GLU A 156 10.65 -6.61 0.85
C GLU A 156 11.56 -7.39 -0.11
N GLN A 157 12.87 -7.37 0.14
CA GLN A 157 13.76 -8.25 -0.59
C GLN A 157 13.41 -9.69 -0.20
N MET A 158 12.73 -10.38 -1.09
CA MET A 158 12.48 -11.81 -0.91
C MET A 158 13.82 -12.53 -1.07
N GLU A 159 14.45 -12.85 0.07
CA GLU A 159 15.68 -13.60 0.06
C GLU A 159 15.38 -15.04 -0.36
N ILE A 160 15.83 -15.42 -1.55
CA ILE A 160 15.77 -16.81 -2.01
C ILE A 160 16.91 -17.55 -1.35
N LYS A 161 16.60 -18.54 -0.53
CA LYS A 161 17.58 -19.41 0.12
C LYS A 161 17.46 -20.82 -0.45
N THR A 162 18.60 -21.46 -0.63
CA THR A 162 18.64 -22.91 -0.84
C THR A 162 18.47 -23.61 0.50
N VAL A 163 17.45 -24.44 0.62
CA VAL A 163 17.18 -25.24 1.81
C VAL A 163 17.24 -26.73 1.48
N GLY A 164 17.89 -27.50 2.35
CA GLY A 164 17.90 -28.95 2.24
C GLY A 164 16.64 -29.54 2.85
N VAL A 165 15.87 -30.27 2.06
CA VAL A 165 14.69 -31.04 2.53
C VAL A 165 15.05 -32.51 2.57
N LYS A 166 14.96 -33.14 3.77
CA LYS A 166 15.28 -34.55 3.96
C LYS A 166 14.06 -35.41 3.63
N ASN A 167 14.23 -36.32 2.67
CA ASN A 167 13.26 -37.36 2.43
C ASN A 167 13.38 -38.41 3.56
N LEU A 168 12.29 -38.63 4.32
CA LEU A 168 12.28 -39.50 5.50
C LEU A 168 12.34 -41.00 5.14
N ASP A 169 11.89 -41.37 3.93
CA ASP A 169 11.86 -42.81 3.52
C ASP A 169 13.25 -43.33 3.16
N ASN A 170 14.13 -42.49 2.62
CA ASN A 170 15.45 -42.91 2.15
C ASN A 170 16.60 -42.08 2.71
N GLY A 171 16.30 -41.09 3.56
CA GLY A 171 17.30 -40.22 4.19
C GLY A 171 18.00 -39.23 3.27
N LYS A 172 17.66 -39.17 1.98
CA LYS A 172 18.30 -38.28 0.99
C LYS A 172 17.89 -36.85 1.24
N ILE A 173 18.88 -35.93 1.18
CA ILE A 173 18.63 -34.49 1.21
C ILE A 173 18.51 -33.99 -0.23
N ILE A 174 17.47 -33.26 -0.51
CA ILE A 174 17.22 -32.60 -1.79
C ILE A 174 17.26 -31.09 -1.53
N GLU A 175 18.07 -30.37 -2.29
CA GLU A 175 18.14 -28.93 -2.22
C GLU A 175 17.04 -28.30 -3.07
N VAL A 176 16.29 -27.38 -2.48
CA VAL A 176 15.22 -26.62 -3.14
C VAL A 176 15.37 -25.13 -2.82
N GLU A 177 14.94 -24.32 -3.76
CA GLU A 177 14.84 -22.88 -3.52
C GLU A 177 13.59 -22.57 -2.68
N ALA A 178 13.78 -21.90 -1.56
CA ALA A 178 12.72 -21.45 -0.68
C ALA A 178 12.79 -19.95 -0.48
N ILE A 179 11.63 -19.33 -0.34
CA ILE A 179 11.46 -17.92 -0.01
C ILE A 179 10.85 -17.86 1.39
N ASN A 180 11.47 -17.10 2.30
CA ASN A 180 10.86 -16.82 3.60
C ASN A 180 10.04 -15.53 3.50
N VAL A 181 8.76 -15.61 3.83
CA VAL A 181 7.86 -14.45 3.91
C VAL A 181 7.18 -14.48 5.27
N ALA A 182 7.41 -13.47 6.08
CA ALA A 182 6.81 -13.30 7.40
C ALA A 182 6.96 -14.56 8.30
N GLY A 183 8.15 -15.18 8.28
CA GLY A 183 8.45 -16.37 9.08
C GLY A 183 7.96 -17.70 8.50
N SER A 184 7.26 -17.68 7.36
CA SER A 184 6.82 -18.88 6.64
C SER A 184 7.71 -19.15 5.44
N ASN A 185 8.14 -20.41 5.27
CA ASN A 185 8.93 -20.82 4.11
C ASN A 185 8.03 -21.32 2.98
N TYR A 186 8.24 -20.78 1.80
CA TYR A 186 7.53 -21.17 0.57
C TYR A 186 8.54 -21.75 -0.40
N ILE A 187 8.27 -22.93 -0.96
CA ILE A 187 9.06 -23.55 -2.02
C ILE A 187 8.33 -23.41 -3.36
N LYS A 188 9.10 -23.36 -4.45
CA LYS A 188 8.50 -23.34 -5.79
C LYS A 188 7.70 -24.61 -6.01
N LEU A 189 6.48 -24.47 -6.50
CA LEU A 189 5.59 -25.62 -6.74
C LEU A 189 6.25 -26.69 -7.63
N ARG A 190 7.02 -26.27 -8.66
CA ARG A 190 7.79 -27.19 -9.52
C ARG A 190 8.83 -28.04 -8.77
N ASP A 191 9.29 -27.58 -7.61
CA ASP A 191 10.28 -28.30 -6.82
C ASP A 191 9.61 -29.33 -5.89
N VAL A 192 8.28 -29.26 -5.71
CA VAL A 192 7.49 -30.22 -4.95
C VAL A 192 7.57 -31.62 -5.61
N GLU A 193 7.59 -31.70 -6.96
CA GLU A 193 7.76 -32.96 -7.69
C GLU A 193 9.09 -33.67 -7.38
N LYS A 194 10.14 -32.91 -7.00
CA LYS A 194 11.44 -33.47 -6.60
C LYS A 194 11.40 -34.10 -5.20
N LEU A 195 10.46 -33.64 -4.37
CA LEU A 195 10.34 -34.03 -2.97
C LEU A 195 9.32 -35.16 -2.78
N PHE A 196 8.26 -35.16 -3.56
CA PHE A 196 7.12 -36.06 -3.39
C PHE A 196 6.73 -36.70 -4.73
N PRO A 197 6.14 -37.93 -4.72
CA PRO A 197 5.60 -38.54 -5.92
C PRO A 197 4.27 -37.88 -6.32
N VAL A 198 4.34 -36.62 -6.73
CA VAL A 198 3.20 -35.85 -7.19
C VAL A 198 3.38 -35.45 -8.64
N ILE A 199 2.29 -35.24 -9.35
CA ILE A 199 2.27 -34.61 -10.67
C ILE A 199 1.69 -33.23 -10.48
N ILE A 200 2.38 -32.20 -10.99
CA ILE A 200 1.88 -30.83 -11.01
C ILE A 200 1.53 -30.51 -12.46
N ASP A 201 0.25 -30.35 -12.72
CA ASP A 201 -0.27 -29.92 -14.01
C ASP A 201 -0.74 -28.46 -13.95
N TRP A 202 -0.70 -27.76 -15.07
CA TRP A 202 -1.02 -26.35 -15.17
C TRP A 202 -1.99 -26.09 -16.31
N ASP A 203 -3.22 -25.72 -16.02
CA ASP A 203 -4.27 -25.41 -17.00
C ASP A 203 -4.19 -23.99 -17.58
N GLY A 204 -3.12 -23.24 -17.28
CA GLY A 204 -2.93 -21.83 -17.65
C GLY A 204 -3.51 -20.84 -16.64
N LYS A 205 -4.24 -21.29 -15.61
CA LYS A 205 -4.82 -20.46 -14.55
C LYS A 205 -4.49 -20.96 -13.16
N ASN A 206 -4.66 -22.25 -12.91
CA ASN A 206 -4.49 -22.85 -11.59
C ASN A 206 -3.61 -24.11 -11.67
N PRO A 207 -2.70 -24.35 -10.70
CA PRO A 207 -2.00 -25.60 -10.58
C PRO A 207 -2.94 -26.69 -10.05
N THR A 208 -2.88 -27.86 -10.66
CA THR A 208 -3.51 -29.08 -10.12
C THR A 208 -2.42 -30.00 -9.60
N ILE A 209 -2.52 -30.41 -8.33
CA ILE A 209 -1.58 -31.34 -7.70
C ILE A 209 -2.23 -32.70 -7.62
N GLY A 210 -1.69 -33.66 -8.37
CA GLY A 210 -2.10 -35.06 -8.31
C GLY A 210 -1.09 -35.91 -7.54
N LEU A 211 -1.55 -36.86 -6.76
CA LEU A 211 -0.68 -37.87 -6.14
C LEU A 211 -0.43 -38.99 -7.15
N ASN A 212 0.84 -39.23 -7.49
CA ASN A 212 1.23 -40.36 -8.32
C ASN A 212 1.65 -41.49 -7.41
N TYR A 213 0.70 -42.38 -7.07
CA TYR A 213 1.03 -43.65 -6.41
C TYR A 213 1.67 -44.56 -7.46
N LYS A 214 3.00 -44.60 -7.51
CA LYS A 214 3.65 -45.73 -8.18
C LYS A 214 3.30 -46.98 -7.39
N GLN A 215 2.50 -47.85 -7.98
CA GLN A 215 2.30 -49.24 -7.53
C GLN A 215 3.60 -50.01 -7.59
#